data_d4da90676fc4eeb09c47247b3a027d43
#
_entry.id   d4da90676fc4eeb09c47247b3a027d43
#
_cell.length_a   1.000
_cell.length_b   1.000
_cell.length_c   1.000
_cell.angle_alpha   90.00
_cell.angle_beta   90.00
_cell.angle_gamma   90.00
#
_symmetry.space_group_name_H-M   'P 1'
#
loop_
_entity.id
_entity.type
_entity.pdbx_description
1 polymer ?
#
loop_
_entity_poly.entity_id
_entity_poly.type
_entity_poly.pdbx_seq_one_letter_code
_entity_poly.pdbx_strand_id
1 'polypeptide(L)'
;MNSVSAQVTFNHDQELLGEASDDLFGWSVDLSGDGNTIIVGAIGNNAGFANVSNNGHARVYRNTFNASFNSWSWVLLGQEINATASSVESGYDVGINYDGNAIVIGTPGQDRMRVYDLNVSDNWSPRNSNGYTISSSQSAQRAGHSVSINGNGNVAAMGAPLGNKVWIFDIEPNVGTGLMSGNPLVVPGTYAGGSVDLDDEGNSVVVGAYKSNSERGQVLVYDFNGANWVQRGQILSGVNNYDQFGFDVSMSNDGNTIAVGSKGWDSNPNNTTYEIGETTVYDWNGSNWVQRGSSIQGINIFDQCGFSVSLSGNGNRMAIGYKGSNEATTAAGLVRIFDWNGTAWVQNGDPIYGDGASVYSGHSVALSDNGSILAIGAIQGTGPINEFTNQQGQVRVYEGECLVSTSAVIQNGNTLTAVANASYQWLDCNNGNQPIPNAIEQVYVAQNPGSYSVQITENGCTQTSACFDITITSLKNEKIDNFLVFPNPTSNIITVNSDLFIQEMQILDVAGKLILTISNSNTADLINISPGIYFLTIQFNNGGIGHVKILKQ
;
A
#
# COMPACT_ATOMS: atom_id res chain seq x y z
N MET A 1 18.97 -21.95 -8.21
CA MET A 1 19.52 -20.76 -8.90
C MET A 1 18.92 -19.58 -8.16
N ASN A 2 19.74 -18.82 -7.44
CA ASN A 2 19.28 -17.63 -6.77
C ASN A 2 18.96 -16.58 -7.84
N SER A 3 17.66 -16.28 -8.01
CA SER A 3 17.29 -15.07 -8.73
C SER A 3 17.72 -13.89 -7.85
N VAL A 4 18.78 -13.22 -8.23
CA VAL A 4 19.06 -11.87 -7.74
C VAL A 4 17.89 -11.04 -8.27
N SER A 5 16.94 -10.67 -7.39
CA SER A 5 15.98 -9.64 -7.73
C SER A 5 16.81 -8.40 -8.06
N ALA A 6 16.56 -7.79 -9.21
CA ALA A 6 17.17 -6.51 -9.53
C ALA A 6 16.85 -5.56 -8.39
N GLN A 7 17.88 -5.00 -7.75
CA GLN A 7 17.73 -4.01 -6.70
C GLN A 7 17.12 -2.76 -7.34
N VAL A 8 15.93 -2.38 -6.89
CA VAL A 8 15.26 -1.17 -7.39
C VAL A 8 16.00 0.03 -6.82
N THR A 9 16.39 0.95 -7.67
CA THR A 9 17.07 2.19 -7.26
C THR A 9 16.06 3.32 -7.29
N PHE A 10 15.88 4.01 -6.16
CA PHE A 10 15.18 5.28 -6.13
C PHE A 10 16.09 6.36 -6.71
N ASN A 11 15.68 6.97 -7.82
CA ASN A 11 16.44 8.02 -8.48
C ASN A 11 15.96 9.39 -7.97
N HIS A 12 16.89 10.29 -7.66
CA HIS A 12 16.57 11.66 -7.31
C HIS A 12 15.89 12.34 -8.49
N ASP A 13 14.65 12.82 -8.28
CA ASP A 13 13.88 13.52 -9.30
C ASP A 13 14.04 15.04 -9.14
N GLN A 14 13.69 15.58 -7.98
CA GLN A 14 13.75 17.03 -7.74
C GLN A 14 13.96 17.38 -6.27
N GLU A 15 14.52 18.57 -6.03
CA GLU A 15 14.66 19.20 -4.73
C GLU A 15 13.73 20.40 -4.62
N LEU A 16 12.96 20.46 -3.52
CA LEU A 16 12.09 21.57 -3.17
C LEU A 16 12.70 22.28 -1.96
N LEU A 17 12.87 23.59 -2.04
CA LEU A 17 13.55 24.38 -1.02
C LEU A 17 12.58 25.31 -0.25
N GLY A 18 12.87 25.53 1.02
CA GLY A 18 12.27 26.60 1.80
C GLY A 18 12.62 27.99 1.24
N GLU A 19 11.98 29.04 1.70
CA GLU A 19 12.15 30.41 1.17
C GLU A 19 13.25 31.20 1.89
N ALA A 20 13.39 30.98 3.18
CA ALA A 20 14.24 31.77 4.04
C ALA A 20 14.91 30.93 5.13
N SER A 21 15.91 31.50 5.80
CA SER A 21 16.50 30.92 6.98
C SER A 21 15.44 30.67 8.04
N ASP A 22 15.58 29.56 8.75
CA ASP A 22 14.70 29.13 9.85
C ASP A 22 13.27 28.78 9.42
N ASP A 23 12.98 28.60 8.12
CA ASP A 23 11.68 28.11 7.63
C ASP A 23 11.39 26.69 8.13
N LEU A 24 12.42 25.87 8.25
CA LEU A 24 12.31 24.45 8.57
C LEU A 24 11.40 23.71 7.58
N PHE A 25 11.49 24.05 6.29
CA PHE A 25 10.74 23.41 5.22
C PHE A 25 11.06 21.91 5.16
N GLY A 26 10.03 21.06 5.03
CA GLY A 26 10.19 19.62 5.18
C GLY A 26 10.10 19.12 6.63
N TRP A 27 9.56 19.95 7.54
CA TRP A 27 9.22 19.51 8.88
C TRP A 27 8.21 18.35 8.87
N SER A 28 7.21 18.47 8.04
CA SER A 28 6.26 17.42 7.70
C SER A 28 6.09 17.32 6.18
N VAL A 29 5.86 16.13 5.67
CA VAL A 29 5.58 15.88 4.25
C VAL A 29 4.51 14.81 4.12
N ASP A 30 3.66 14.92 3.10
CA ASP A 30 2.75 13.86 2.71
C ASP A 30 2.55 13.83 1.20
N LEU A 31 2.22 12.66 0.63
CA LEU A 31 2.00 12.40 -0.78
C LEU A 31 0.57 11.94 -1.03
N SER A 32 -0.06 12.44 -2.10
CA SER A 32 -1.31 11.85 -2.60
C SER A 32 -1.10 10.38 -2.93
N GLY A 33 -2.16 9.57 -2.81
CA GLY A 33 -2.07 8.13 -3.05
C GLY A 33 -1.55 7.79 -4.46
N ASP A 34 -1.91 8.61 -5.46
CA ASP A 34 -1.42 8.50 -6.84
C ASP A 34 0.05 8.94 -7.02
N GLY A 35 0.67 9.55 -5.99
CA GLY A 35 2.04 10.04 -6.00
C GLY A 35 2.27 11.31 -6.83
N ASN A 36 1.22 11.98 -7.32
CA ASN A 36 1.35 13.13 -8.23
C ASN A 36 1.29 14.49 -7.51
N THR A 37 0.93 14.51 -6.24
CA THR A 37 0.83 15.74 -5.46
C THR A 37 1.52 15.56 -4.10
N ILE A 38 2.31 16.55 -3.68
CA ILE A 38 3.00 16.55 -2.39
C ILE A 38 2.60 17.80 -1.60
N ILE A 39 2.34 17.63 -0.31
CA ILE A 39 2.20 18.73 0.64
C ILE A 39 3.42 18.76 1.56
N VAL A 40 3.91 19.96 1.86
CA VAL A 40 5.09 20.19 2.71
C VAL A 40 4.76 21.25 3.74
N GLY A 41 5.02 20.95 5.01
CA GLY A 41 4.93 21.88 6.13
C GLY A 41 6.28 22.53 6.44
N ALA A 42 6.22 23.78 6.91
CA ALA A 42 7.37 24.61 7.31
C ALA A 42 7.00 25.46 8.55
N ILE A 43 7.36 24.99 9.74
CA ILE A 43 6.87 25.57 11.00
C ILE A 43 7.57 26.86 11.41
N GLY A 44 8.76 27.11 10.86
CA GLY A 44 9.60 28.26 11.20
C GLY A 44 9.32 29.51 10.34
N ASN A 45 8.51 29.41 9.30
CA ASN A 45 8.27 30.51 8.35
C ASN A 45 7.71 31.76 9.05
N ASN A 46 8.34 32.90 8.75
CA ASN A 46 7.97 34.22 9.25
C ASN A 46 7.23 35.06 8.19
N ALA A 47 6.76 34.47 7.07
CA ALA A 47 6.19 35.18 5.95
C ALA A 47 5.03 36.11 6.37
N GLY A 48 5.16 37.35 6.02
CA GLY A 48 4.12 38.38 6.16
C GLY A 48 4.03 39.14 7.49
N PHE A 49 4.80 38.75 8.52
CA PHE A 49 4.77 39.44 9.83
C PHE A 49 6.19 39.84 10.25
N ALA A 50 6.54 41.12 10.05
CA ALA A 50 7.81 41.67 10.53
C ALA A 50 7.91 41.48 12.07
N ASN A 51 8.96 40.81 12.55
CA ASN A 51 9.29 40.57 13.95
C ASN A 51 8.49 39.51 14.71
N VAL A 52 7.91 38.48 14.05
CA VAL A 52 7.22 37.39 14.73
C VAL A 52 7.74 36.05 14.24
N SER A 53 8.23 35.21 15.14
CA SER A 53 8.81 33.89 14.86
C SER A 53 7.76 32.78 14.89
N ASN A 54 8.00 31.72 14.10
CA ASN A 54 7.26 30.46 14.12
C ASN A 54 5.77 30.54 13.80
N ASN A 55 5.42 31.26 12.73
CA ASN A 55 4.04 31.29 12.25
C ASN A 55 3.69 29.98 11.50
N GLY A 56 4.61 29.55 10.66
CA GLY A 56 4.49 28.38 9.83
C GLY A 56 3.57 28.56 8.61
N HIS A 57 3.77 27.69 7.65
CA HIS A 57 2.94 27.57 6.44
C HIS A 57 2.95 26.15 5.90
N ALA A 58 2.15 25.91 4.86
CA ALA A 58 2.23 24.73 4.02
C ALA A 58 2.24 25.12 2.54
N ARG A 59 2.93 24.34 1.72
CA ARG A 59 2.95 24.44 0.26
C ARG A 59 2.60 23.10 -0.35
N VAL A 60 1.88 23.16 -1.47
CA VAL A 60 1.52 21.97 -2.24
C VAL A 60 2.17 22.07 -3.61
N TYR A 61 2.73 20.96 -4.08
CA TYR A 61 3.34 20.88 -5.40
C TYR A 61 2.69 19.73 -6.17
N ARG A 62 2.58 19.88 -7.49
CA ARG A 62 2.09 18.84 -8.40
C ARG A 62 3.16 18.49 -9.41
N ASN A 63 3.35 17.20 -9.63
CA ASN A 63 4.21 16.71 -10.71
C ASN A 63 3.52 16.97 -12.05
N THR A 64 4.15 17.78 -12.90
CA THR A 64 3.56 18.29 -14.14
C THR A 64 4.50 18.03 -15.29
N PHE A 65 3.96 17.47 -16.39
CA PHE A 65 4.73 17.26 -17.61
C PHE A 65 4.88 18.57 -18.39
N ASN A 66 6.12 18.98 -18.63
CA ASN A 66 6.43 20.13 -19.47
C ASN A 66 6.77 19.68 -20.90
N ALA A 67 5.81 19.83 -21.81
CA ALA A 67 5.95 19.43 -23.21
C ALA A 67 7.07 20.17 -23.95
N SER A 68 7.45 21.38 -23.53
CA SER A 68 8.52 22.15 -24.17
C SER A 68 9.92 21.59 -23.89
N PHE A 69 10.10 20.97 -22.71
CA PHE A 69 11.36 20.37 -22.28
C PHE A 69 11.32 18.85 -22.27
N ASN A 70 10.16 18.25 -22.57
CA ASN A 70 9.90 16.80 -22.51
C ASN A 70 10.34 16.19 -21.17
N SER A 71 9.99 16.87 -20.08
CA SER A 71 10.35 16.48 -18.72
C SER A 71 9.22 16.71 -17.72
N TRP A 72 9.20 15.92 -16.67
CA TRP A 72 8.35 16.13 -15.51
C TRP A 72 9.02 17.06 -14.51
N SER A 73 8.25 17.84 -13.79
CA SER A 73 8.74 18.69 -12.71
C SER A 73 7.66 18.97 -11.68
N TRP A 74 8.08 19.08 -10.42
CA TRP A 74 7.23 19.49 -9.32
C TRP A 74 7.04 21.02 -9.33
N VAL A 75 5.81 21.45 -9.55
CA VAL A 75 5.44 22.86 -9.67
C VAL A 75 4.49 23.23 -8.54
N LEU A 76 4.68 24.41 -7.94
CA LEU A 76 3.78 24.91 -6.89
C LEU A 76 2.32 24.92 -7.40
N LEU A 77 1.44 24.25 -6.65
CA LEU A 77 0.02 24.13 -6.95
C LEU A 77 -0.77 25.10 -6.08
N GLY A 78 -1.33 26.10 -6.72
CA GLY A 78 -2.09 27.14 -6.04
C GLY A 78 -1.22 28.13 -5.24
N GLN A 79 -1.83 28.74 -4.26
CA GLN A 79 -1.15 29.68 -3.37
C GLN A 79 -0.51 28.97 -2.16
N GLU A 80 0.49 29.61 -1.60
CA GLU A 80 1.00 29.26 -0.29
C GLU A 80 -0.08 29.43 0.80
N ILE A 81 -0.12 28.49 1.74
CA ILE A 81 -1.13 28.46 2.80
C ILE A 81 -0.51 28.90 4.11
N ASN A 82 -0.51 30.21 4.32
CA ASN A 82 0.11 30.85 5.47
C ASN A 82 -0.72 30.70 6.75
N ALA A 83 -0.03 30.79 7.89
CA ALA A 83 -0.68 30.91 9.18
C ALA A 83 -1.54 32.17 9.27
N THR A 84 -2.61 32.11 10.06
CA THR A 84 -3.51 33.26 10.29
C THR A 84 -3.15 34.07 11.53
N ALA A 85 -2.15 33.64 12.32
CA ALA A 85 -1.68 34.31 13.52
C ALA A 85 -0.21 33.95 13.79
N SER A 86 0.41 34.65 14.73
CA SER A 86 1.81 34.44 15.13
C SER A 86 1.97 33.28 16.12
N SER A 87 3.15 32.64 16.07
CA SER A 87 3.57 31.58 17.02
C SER A 87 2.63 30.39 17.11
N VAL A 88 2.05 30.00 15.97
CA VAL A 88 1.01 28.95 15.90
C VAL A 88 1.50 27.64 15.29
N GLU A 89 2.72 27.60 14.73
CA GLU A 89 3.35 26.40 14.17
C GLU A 89 2.46 25.75 13.08
N SER A 90 1.92 26.53 12.13
CA SER A 90 1.12 25.98 11.03
C SER A 90 1.98 25.12 10.11
N GLY A 91 1.49 23.93 9.74
CA GLY A 91 2.29 22.94 9.02
C GLY A 91 3.14 22.07 9.95
N TYR A 92 2.79 21.99 11.25
CA TYR A 92 3.45 21.08 12.19
C TYR A 92 3.29 19.63 11.76
N ASP A 93 2.10 19.30 11.28
CA ASP A 93 1.81 18.07 10.56
C ASP A 93 0.87 18.38 9.40
N VAL A 94 0.95 17.59 8.32
CA VAL A 94 0.17 17.79 7.10
C VAL A 94 -0.31 16.46 6.57
N GLY A 95 -1.46 16.47 5.89
CA GLY A 95 -1.99 15.30 5.20
C GLY A 95 -2.66 15.69 3.88
N ILE A 96 -2.67 14.79 2.92
CA ILE A 96 -3.30 14.95 1.62
C ILE A 96 -4.07 13.68 1.24
N ASN A 97 -5.24 13.83 0.63
CA ASN A 97 -6.06 12.69 0.23
C ASN A 97 -5.52 12.00 -1.04
N TYR A 98 -6.11 10.85 -1.40
CA TYR A 98 -5.66 10.02 -2.53
C TYR A 98 -5.54 10.80 -3.84
N ASP A 99 -6.53 11.61 -4.21
CA ASP A 99 -6.57 12.38 -5.46
C ASP A 99 -5.74 13.67 -5.44
N GLY A 100 -5.13 14.03 -4.32
CA GLY A 100 -4.37 15.27 -4.18
C GLY A 100 -5.20 16.54 -4.31
N ASN A 101 -6.49 16.50 -3.96
CA ASN A 101 -7.43 17.61 -4.08
C ASN A 101 -8.03 18.12 -2.75
N ALA A 102 -7.73 17.43 -1.65
CA ALA A 102 -8.09 17.83 -0.29
C ALA A 102 -6.87 17.68 0.64
N ILE A 103 -6.62 18.67 1.49
CA ILE A 103 -5.48 18.70 2.40
C ILE A 103 -5.90 19.08 3.82
N VAL A 104 -5.13 18.61 4.79
CA VAL A 104 -5.23 19.00 6.19
C VAL A 104 -3.91 19.57 6.68
N ILE A 105 -3.97 20.57 7.54
CA ILE A 105 -2.81 21.27 8.11
C ILE A 105 -3.01 21.43 9.61
N GLY A 106 -2.14 20.81 10.39
CA GLY A 106 -2.08 20.93 11.83
C GLY A 106 -1.51 22.29 12.27
N THR A 107 -2.09 22.85 13.31
CA THR A 107 -1.69 24.16 13.86
C THR A 107 -1.78 24.07 15.39
N PRO A 108 -0.85 23.31 16.04
CA PRO A 108 -0.97 22.97 17.46
C PRO A 108 -0.86 24.15 18.42
N GLY A 109 -0.25 25.26 18.01
CA GLY A 109 -0.25 26.50 18.80
C GLY A 109 -1.64 27.16 18.93
N GLN A 110 -2.61 26.75 18.11
CA GLN A 110 -3.99 27.21 18.17
C GLN A 110 -4.99 26.08 18.53
N ASP A 111 -4.51 24.88 18.88
CA ASP A 111 -5.35 23.69 19.06
C ASP A 111 -6.32 23.48 17.87
N ARG A 112 -5.76 23.45 16.63
CA ARG A 112 -6.54 23.52 15.41
C ARG A 112 -5.98 22.64 14.30
N MET A 113 -6.88 22.12 13.46
CA MET A 113 -6.63 21.59 12.12
C MET A 113 -7.38 22.45 11.10
N ARG A 114 -6.75 22.74 9.96
CA ARG A 114 -7.38 23.43 8.84
C ARG A 114 -7.49 22.48 7.66
N VAL A 115 -8.63 22.49 6.97
CA VAL A 115 -8.92 21.66 5.81
C VAL A 115 -9.16 22.58 4.61
N TYR A 116 -8.57 22.22 3.47
CA TYR A 116 -8.71 22.96 2.22
C TYR A 116 -9.05 22.02 1.08
N ASP A 117 -9.84 22.52 0.13
CA ASP A 117 -10.13 21.88 -1.14
C ASP A 117 -9.48 22.63 -2.28
N LEU A 118 -8.97 21.91 -3.26
CA LEU A 118 -8.49 22.47 -4.52
C LEU A 118 -9.70 22.84 -5.39
N ASN A 119 -9.82 24.10 -5.77
CA ASN A 119 -10.90 24.55 -6.63
C ASN A 119 -10.53 24.46 -8.12
N VAL A 120 -11.49 24.68 -9.00
CA VAL A 120 -11.33 24.59 -10.47
C VAL A 120 -10.34 25.60 -11.07
N SER A 121 -9.85 26.56 -10.29
CA SER A 121 -8.84 27.54 -10.70
C SER A 121 -7.46 27.22 -10.10
N ASP A 122 -7.24 25.99 -9.65
CA ASP A 122 -6.03 25.51 -8.98
C ASP A 122 -5.64 26.37 -7.75
N ASN A 123 -6.63 26.81 -6.97
CA ASN A 123 -6.39 27.51 -5.70
C ASN A 123 -6.97 26.72 -4.53
N TRP A 124 -6.29 26.75 -3.39
CA TRP A 124 -6.73 26.13 -2.17
C TRP A 124 -7.75 26.99 -1.44
N SER A 125 -8.95 26.46 -1.25
CA SER A 125 -10.06 27.15 -0.58
C SER A 125 -10.36 26.46 0.75
N PRO A 126 -10.47 27.20 1.87
CA PRO A 126 -10.75 26.56 3.15
C PRO A 126 -12.16 25.95 3.15
N ARG A 127 -12.26 24.68 3.50
CA ARG A 127 -13.55 23.97 3.63
C ARG A 127 -14.38 24.54 4.78
N ASN A 128 -13.71 25.01 5.82
CA ASN A 128 -14.29 25.72 6.95
C ASN A 128 -13.41 26.93 7.28
N SER A 129 -13.97 28.15 7.23
CA SER A 129 -13.22 29.40 7.44
C SER A 129 -12.53 29.50 8.80
N ASN A 130 -13.08 28.85 9.83
CA ASN A 130 -12.51 28.84 11.19
C ASN A 130 -11.60 27.64 11.47
N GLY A 131 -11.52 26.66 10.55
CA GLY A 131 -10.87 25.36 10.79
C GLY A 131 -11.63 24.52 11.83
N TYR A 132 -11.13 23.32 12.07
CA TYR A 132 -11.66 22.38 13.06
C TYR A 132 -10.90 22.60 14.37
N THR A 133 -11.59 23.14 15.39
CA THR A 133 -10.99 23.52 16.68
C THR A 133 -11.58 22.74 17.82
N ILE A 134 -10.81 22.55 18.88
CA ILE A 134 -11.37 22.09 20.17
C ILE A 134 -12.00 23.27 20.90
N SER A 135 -12.94 22.99 21.81
CA SER A 135 -13.61 24.03 22.59
C SER A 135 -12.63 24.76 23.52
N SER A 136 -12.89 26.03 23.77
CA SER A 136 -12.07 26.88 24.66
C SER A 136 -11.86 26.30 26.07
N SER A 137 -12.79 25.48 26.55
CA SER A 137 -12.65 24.76 27.83
C SER A 137 -11.64 23.61 27.79
N GLN A 138 -11.14 23.25 26.62
CA GLN A 138 -10.15 22.19 26.37
C GLN A 138 -8.90 22.72 25.65
N SER A 139 -8.66 24.02 25.70
CA SER A 139 -7.48 24.65 25.09
C SER A 139 -6.16 24.19 25.75
N ALA A 140 -5.05 24.43 25.06
CA ALA A 140 -3.68 24.04 25.44
C ALA A 140 -3.44 22.51 25.45
N GLN A 141 -4.13 21.77 24.60
CA GLN A 141 -3.90 20.33 24.41
C GLN A 141 -2.95 20.00 23.24
N ARG A 142 -2.47 21.03 22.51
CA ARG A 142 -1.69 20.91 21.26
C ARG A 142 -2.43 20.07 20.21
N ALA A 143 -3.75 20.28 20.08
CA ALA A 143 -4.52 19.64 19.03
C ALA A 143 -4.07 20.12 17.65
N GLY A 144 -3.90 19.21 16.71
CA GLY A 144 -3.22 19.46 15.43
C GLY A 144 -1.71 19.20 15.50
N HIS A 145 -1.21 18.55 16.58
CA HIS A 145 0.17 18.06 16.66
C HIS A 145 0.42 16.94 15.64
N SER A 146 -0.56 16.08 15.42
CA SER A 146 -0.61 15.17 14.30
C SER A 146 -1.95 15.25 13.61
N VAL A 147 -1.99 15.06 12.30
CA VAL A 147 -3.20 15.07 11.47
C VAL A 147 -3.11 13.98 10.42
N SER A 148 -4.26 13.40 10.06
CA SER A 148 -4.38 12.48 8.93
C SER A 148 -5.72 12.73 8.24
N ILE A 149 -5.79 12.48 6.93
CA ILE A 149 -7.00 12.55 6.12
C ILE A 149 -7.15 11.26 5.33
N ASN A 150 -8.36 10.72 5.24
CA ASN A 150 -8.60 9.49 4.50
C ASN A 150 -8.55 9.69 2.98
N GLY A 151 -8.47 8.59 2.21
CA GLY A 151 -8.33 8.63 0.76
C GLY A 151 -9.40 9.42 0.03
N ASN A 152 -10.65 9.35 0.47
CA ASN A 152 -11.75 10.12 -0.10
C ASN A 152 -11.77 11.62 0.31
N GLY A 153 -10.97 12.03 1.28
CA GLY A 153 -10.91 13.39 1.77
C GLY A 153 -12.15 13.84 2.55
N ASN A 154 -12.93 12.91 3.11
CA ASN A 154 -14.16 13.21 3.84
C ASN A 154 -14.09 12.91 5.35
N VAL A 155 -13.01 12.26 5.80
CA VAL A 155 -12.72 12.02 7.22
C VAL A 155 -11.33 12.54 7.55
N ALA A 156 -11.19 13.24 8.67
CA ALA A 156 -9.88 13.69 9.16
C ALA A 156 -9.72 13.46 10.65
N ALA A 157 -8.53 13.03 11.05
CA ALA A 157 -8.13 12.87 12.43
C ALA A 157 -7.19 13.99 12.87
N MET A 158 -7.30 14.39 14.15
CA MET A 158 -6.48 15.41 14.78
C MET A 158 -6.05 14.94 16.17
N GLY A 159 -4.77 14.69 16.36
CA GLY A 159 -4.19 14.32 17.63
C GLY A 159 -4.01 15.52 18.56
N ALA A 160 -4.29 15.32 19.84
CA ALA A 160 -4.18 16.29 20.92
C ALA A 160 -3.40 15.69 22.11
N PRO A 161 -2.06 15.54 21.99
CA PRO A 161 -1.27 14.70 22.89
C PRO A 161 -1.25 15.17 24.34
N LEU A 162 -1.32 16.47 24.63
CA LEU A 162 -1.41 16.95 26.00
C LEU A 162 -2.77 16.68 26.66
N GLY A 163 -3.80 16.39 25.83
CA GLY A 163 -5.12 15.96 26.27
C GLY A 163 -5.32 14.45 26.28
N ASN A 164 -4.38 13.68 25.73
CA ASN A 164 -4.50 12.24 25.47
C ASN A 164 -5.77 11.91 24.68
N LYS A 165 -6.00 12.63 23.59
CA LYS A 165 -7.21 12.54 22.78
C LYS A 165 -6.90 12.56 21.30
N VAL A 166 -7.80 11.94 20.54
CA VAL A 166 -7.89 12.09 19.10
C VAL A 166 -9.29 12.59 18.75
N TRP A 167 -9.35 13.61 17.90
CA TRP A 167 -10.57 14.21 17.39
C TRP A 167 -10.74 13.76 15.95
N ILE A 168 -11.79 13.00 15.65
CA ILE A 168 -12.04 12.50 14.30
C ILE A 168 -13.32 13.12 13.78
N PHE A 169 -13.22 13.80 12.66
CA PHE A 169 -14.27 14.63 12.08
C PHE A 169 -14.75 14.01 10.77
N ASP A 170 -16.07 14.00 10.61
CA ASP A 170 -16.68 13.97 9.29
C ASP A 170 -16.54 15.38 8.70
N ILE A 171 -15.81 15.47 7.61
CA ILE A 171 -15.47 16.72 6.94
C ILE A 171 -16.05 16.81 5.54
N GLU A 172 -17.08 16.00 5.21
CA GLU A 172 -17.74 16.05 3.91
C GLU A 172 -18.14 17.47 3.52
N PRO A 173 -17.87 17.92 2.28
CA PRO A 173 -18.30 19.22 1.78
C PRO A 173 -19.84 19.34 1.86
N ASN A 174 -20.33 20.44 2.43
CA ASN A 174 -21.76 20.76 2.54
C ASN A 174 -22.61 19.86 3.48
N VAL A 175 -22.03 18.90 4.17
CA VAL A 175 -22.65 18.19 5.28
C VAL A 175 -22.20 18.85 6.57
N GLY A 176 -23.08 18.95 7.58
CA GLY A 176 -22.73 19.64 8.83
C GLY A 176 -21.50 18.99 9.48
N THR A 177 -20.42 19.75 9.60
CA THR A 177 -19.15 19.28 10.15
C THR A 177 -19.28 18.92 11.62
N GLY A 178 -19.02 17.68 11.97
CA GLY A 178 -19.11 17.16 13.33
C GLY A 178 -18.10 16.06 13.64
N LEU A 179 -17.94 15.77 14.92
CA LEU A 179 -17.21 14.58 15.34
C LEU A 179 -18.00 13.34 14.94
N MET A 180 -17.35 12.35 14.34
CA MET A 180 -17.99 11.11 13.89
C MET A 180 -18.74 10.38 15.01
N SER A 181 -18.26 10.45 16.25
CA SER A 181 -18.91 9.86 17.43
C SER A 181 -19.52 10.88 18.40
N GLY A 182 -19.57 12.17 18.01
CA GLY A 182 -20.03 13.25 18.87
C GLY A 182 -19.09 13.65 20.01
N ASN A 183 -18.09 12.83 20.34
CA ASN A 183 -17.08 13.05 21.38
C ASN A 183 -15.69 12.69 20.87
N PRO A 184 -14.63 13.33 21.41
CA PRO A 184 -13.26 12.92 21.09
C PRO A 184 -13.00 11.50 21.61
N LEU A 185 -12.17 10.76 20.88
CA LEU A 185 -11.65 9.50 21.33
C LEU A 185 -10.64 9.75 22.47
N VAL A 186 -10.96 9.27 23.67
CA VAL A 186 -10.06 9.32 24.82
C VAL A 186 -9.18 8.07 24.78
N VAL A 187 -7.89 8.26 24.58
CA VAL A 187 -6.95 7.16 24.39
C VAL A 187 -6.18 6.92 25.69
N PRO A 188 -6.14 5.69 26.21
CA PRO A 188 -5.27 5.35 27.33
C PRO A 188 -3.80 5.64 27.01
N GLY A 189 -3.07 6.13 27.98
CA GLY A 189 -1.65 6.42 27.84
C GLY A 189 -1.29 7.88 28.03
N THR A 190 -0.02 8.18 27.98
CA THR A 190 0.50 9.54 28.11
C THR A 190 1.02 10.03 26.77
N TYR A 191 0.63 11.23 26.38
CA TYR A 191 0.94 11.83 25.09
C TYR A 191 0.28 11.08 23.92
N ALA A 192 -0.91 10.50 24.17
CA ALA A 192 -1.69 9.80 23.15
C ALA A 192 -2.25 10.80 22.11
N GLY A 193 -2.12 10.45 20.83
CA GLY A 193 -2.35 11.38 19.71
C GLY A 193 -1.09 12.19 19.36
N GLY A 194 0.10 11.74 19.81
CA GLY A 194 1.38 12.29 19.35
C GLY A 194 1.68 11.98 17.89
N SER A 195 1.20 10.83 17.40
CA SER A 195 1.09 10.47 16.00
C SER A 195 -0.25 9.76 15.76
N VAL A 196 -0.90 10.00 14.62
CA VAL A 196 -2.15 9.36 14.20
C VAL A 196 -2.11 9.10 12.70
N ASP A 197 -2.73 7.98 12.27
CA ASP A 197 -2.97 7.72 10.87
C ASP A 197 -4.31 7.00 10.65
N LEU A 198 -4.99 7.30 9.55
CA LEU A 198 -6.29 6.74 9.14
C LEU A 198 -6.09 5.71 8.02
N ASP A 199 -6.96 4.72 7.95
CA ASP A 199 -7.12 3.92 6.75
C ASP A 199 -7.78 4.73 5.62
N ASP A 200 -7.74 4.22 4.40
CA ASP A 200 -8.25 4.90 3.20
C ASP A 200 -9.78 5.17 3.26
N GLU A 201 -10.52 4.32 3.94
CA GLU A 201 -11.97 4.47 4.15
C GLU A 201 -12.31 5.45 5.30
N GLY A 202 -11.36 5.78 6.17
CA GLY A 202 -11.58 6.60 7.38
C GLY A 202 -12.36 5.88 8.49
N ASN A 203 -12.34 4.56 8.48
CA ASN A 203 -13.03 3.70 9.43
C ASN A 203 -12.12 3.09 10.49
N SER A 204 -10.81 3.17 10.31
CA SER A 204 -9.80 2.73 11.27
C SER A 204 -8.81 3.84 11.55
N VAL A 205 -8.33 3.95 12.78
CA VAL A 205 -7.29 4.90 13.18
C VAL A 205 -6.26 4.22 14.07
N VAL A 206 -4.97 4.40 13.75
CA VAL A 206 -3.85 4.06 14.63
C VAL A 206 -3.43 5.28 15.44
N VAL A 207 -3.11 5.09 16.71
CA VAL A 207 -2.76 6.17 17.64
C VAL A 207 -1.50 5.82 18.40
N GLY A 208 -0.46 6.64 18.27
CA GLY A 208 0.76 6.58 19.05
C GLY A 208 0.63 7.34 20.38
N ALA A 209 1.20 6.77 21.44
CA ALA A 209 1.25 7.32 22.80
C ALA A 209 2.65 7.09 23.39
N TYR A 210 3.68 7.67 22.77
CA TYR A 210 5.08 7.33 22.98
C TYR A 210 5.65 7.67 24.37
N LYS A 211 4.99 8.54 25.14
CA LYS A 211 5.38 8.84 26.54
C LYS A 211 4.72 7.95 27.59
N SER A 212 3.90 6.98 27.17
CA SER A 212 3.24 6.07 28.10
C SER A 212 4.26 5.21 28.86
N ASN A 213 3.95 4.89 30.13
CA ASN A 213 4.71 3.94 30.95
C ASN A 213 6.22 4.24 31.02
N SER A 214 6.60 5.44 31.45
CA SER A 214 7.99 5.90 31.50
C SER A 214 8.64 5.96 30.12
N GLU A 215 7.93 6.50 29.14
CA GLU A 215 8.33 6.63 27.74
C GLU A 215 8.66 5.28 27.06
N ARG A 216 8.17 4.15 27.60
CA ARG A 216 8.19 2.87 26.90
C ARG A 216 7.38 2.98 25.61
N GLY A 217 6.27 3.69 25.67
CA GLY A 217 5.37 3.93 24.56
C GLY A 217 4.33 2.84 24.37
N GLN A 218 3.24 3.24 23.72
CA GLN A 218 2.10 2.38 23.38
C GLN A 218 1.52 2.78 22.03
N VAL A 219 0.91 1.81 21.35
CA VAL A 219 0.10 2.03 20.14
C VAL A 219 -1.23 1.30 20.30
N LEU A 220 -2.29 1.98 19.91
CA LEU A 220 -3.66 1.48 19.93
C LEU A 220 -4.29 1.69 18.55
N VAL A 221 -5.14 0.77 18.14
CA VAL A 221 -5.94 0.90 16.92
C VAL A 221 -7.41 0.87 17.30
N TYR A 222 -8.22 1.68 16.63
CA TYR A 222 -9.66 1.75 16.82
C TYR A 222 -10.37 1.68 15.50
N ASP A 223 -11.52 0.98 15.49
CA ASP A 223 -12.45 0.91 14.36
C ASP A 223 -13.75 1.65 14.69
N PHE A 224 -14.32 2.33 13.71
CA PHE A 224 -15.62 2.98 13.81
C PHE A 224 -16.74 2.01 13.47
N ASN A 225 -17.63 1.74 14.41
CA ASN A 225 -18.74 0.80 14.24
C ASN A 225 -20.06 1.44 13.74
N GLY A 226 -19.98 2.67 13.20
CA GLY A 226 -21.13 3.45 12.77
C GLY A 226 -21.71 4.36 13.88
N ALA A 227 -21.24 4.24 15.12
CA ALA A 227 -21.70 5.07 16.25
C ALA A 227 -20.55 5.49 17.18
N ASN A 228 -19.61 4.60 17.42
CA ASN A 228 -18.49 4.82 18.34
C ASN A 228 -17.21 4.24 17.79
N TRP A 229 -16.08 4.78 18.23
CA TRP A 229 -14.76 4.20 18.03
C TRP A 229 -14.52 3.10 19.08
N VAL A 230 -14.22 1.89 18.64
CA VAL A 230 -14.01 0.71 19.47
C VAL A 230 -12.59 0.20 19.26
N GLN A 231 -11.87 -0.07 20.36
CA GLN A 231 -10.50 -0.57 20.28
C GLN A 231 -10.45 -1.91 19.51
N ARG A 232 -9.54 -1.97 18.52
CA ARG A 232 -9.27 -3.15 17.70
C ARG A 232 -8.05 -3.90 18.23
N GLY A 233 -8.28 -5.05 18.82
CA GLY A 233 -7.22 -5.91 19.35
C GLY A 233 -6.59 -5.40 20.66
N GLN A 234 -5.38 -5.90 20.92
CA GLN A 234 -4.62 -5.58 22.13
C GLN A 234 -3.88 -4.24 21.99
N ILE A 235 -3.54 -3.65 23.13
CA ILE A 235 -2.58 -2.55 23.19
C ILE A 235 -1.19 -3.09 22.85
N LEU A 236 -0.52 -2.49 21.89
CA LEU A 236 0.88 -2.75 21.60
C LEU A 236 1.76 -1.86 22.46
N SER A 237 2.87 -2.37 22.97
CA SER A 237 3.75 -1.62 23.89
C SER A 237 5.22 -1.88 23.58
N GLY A 238 6.03 -0.86 23.73
CA GLY A 238 7.48 -0.99 23.72
C GLY A 238 7.96 -1.94 24.82
N VAL A 239 9.20 -2.38 24.73
CA VAL A 239 9.78 -3.38 25.63
C VAL A 239 10.43 -2.70 26.85
N ASN A 240 11.24 -1.69 26.61
CA ASN A 240 12.02 -1.01 27.65
C ASN A 240 11.53 0.43 27.87
N ASN A 241 11.88 0.99 29.03
CA ASN A 241 11.66 2.41 29.27
C ASN A 241 12.47 3.24 28.28
N TYR A 242 11.90 4.34 27.82
CA TYR A 242 12.46 5.28 26.83
C TYR A 242 12.58 4.75 25.41
N ASP A 243 12.04 3.55 25.08
CA ASP A 243 11.94 3.06 23.70
C ASP A 243 11.14 4.04 22.82
N GLN A 244 10.18 4.74 23.43
CA GLN A 244 9.29 5.69 22.74
C GLN A 244 8.50 5.02 21.59
N PHE A 245 8.04 3.78 21.82
CA PHE A 245 7.21 3.02 20.87
C PHE A 245 5.93 3.80 20.54
N GLY A 246 5.64 3.96 19.23
CA GLY A 246 4.57 4.82 18.74
C GLY A 246 4.97 6.30 18.68
N PHE A 247 6.29 6.59 18.53
CA PHE A 247 6.75 7.96 18.25
C PHE A 247 6.21 8.45 16.92
N ASP A 248 6.25 7.59 15.91
CA ASP A 248 5.56 7.75 14.65
C ASP A 248 4.84 6.47 14.25
N VAL A 249 3.71 6.57 13.55
CA VAL A 249 2.89 5.44 13.09
C VAL A 249 2.40 5.67 11.67
N SER A 250 2.26 4.59 10.91
CA SER A 250 1.66 4.60 9.58
C SER A 250 0.78 3.37 9.39
N MET A 251 -0.33 3.51 8.64
CA MET A 251 -1.34 2.47 8.40
C MET A 251 -1.51 2.22 6.92
N SER A 252 -1.70 0.95 6.52
CA SER A 252 -2.05 0.59 5.14
C SER A 252 -3.48 1.02 4.80
N ASN A 253 -3.78 1.19 3.51
CA ASN A 253 -5.08 1.64 3.01
C ASN A 253 -6.26 0.78 3.51
N ASP A 254 -6.05 -0.51 3.69
CA ASP A 254 -7.06 -1.45 4.21
C ASP A 254 -7.14 -1.51 5.74
N GLY A 255 -6.34 -0.72 6.44
CA GLY A 255 -6.27 -0.67 7.89
C GLY A 255 -5.71 -1.94 8.56
N ASN A 256 -5.16 -2.92 7.80
CA ASN A 256 -4.76 -4.21 8.35
C ASN A 256 -3.26 -4.38 8.59
N THR A 257 -2.43 -3.43 8.15
CA THR A 257 -1.00 -3.38 8.45
C THR A 257 -0.65 -2.04 9.06
N ILE A 258 0.16 -2.04 10.12
CA ILE A 258 0.67 -0.83 10.76
C ILE A 258 2.19 -0.90 10.93
N ALA A 259 2.89 0.20 10.66
CA ALA A 259 4.28 0.39 11.02
C ALA A 259 4.38 1.30 12.24
N VAL A 260 5.30 0.99 13.14
CA VAL A 260 5.48 1.68 14.42
C VAL A 260 6.95 2.00 14.63
N GLY A 261 7.27 3.26 14.73
CA GLY A 261 8.60 3.77 15.08
C GLY A 261 8.83 3.85 16.58
N SER A 262 10.03 3.53 17.01
CA SER A 262 10.52 3.55 18.39
C SER A 262 11.89 4.23 18.42
N LYS A 263 11.93 5.52 18.21
CA LYS A 263 13.19 6.25 17.96
C LYS A 263 14.18 6.19 19.13
N GLY A 264 13.70 5.96 20.35
CA GLY A 264 14.52 5.86 21.55
C GLY A 264 15.01 4.45 21.89
N TRP A 265 14.59 3.45 21.11
CA TRP A 265 14.97 2.05 21.34
C TRP A 265 16.49 1.86 21.42
N ASP A 266 16.93 1.02 22.38
CA ASP A 266 18.32 0.69 22.59
C ASP A 266 18.47 -0.82 22.86
N SER A 267 19.49 -1.44 22.30
CA SER A 267 19.81 -2.86 22.55
C SER A 267 20.20 -3.15 24.01
N ASN A 268 20.61 -2.13 24.76
CA ASN A 268 20.90 -2.21 26.20
C ASN A 268 19.79 -1.54 27.00
N PRO A 269 18.89 -2.29 27.65
CA PRO A 269 17.75 -1.74 28.38
C PRO A 269 18.11 -0.85 29.58
N ASN A 270 19.38 -0.84 29.99
CA ASN A 270 19.91 0.04 31.06
C ASN A 270 20.51 1.34 30.52
N ASN A 271 20.56 1.50 29.21
CA ASN A 271 21.10 2.68 28.55
C ASN A 271 19.95 3.49 27.93
N THR A 272 19.80 4.73 28.34
CA THR A 272 18.69 5.61 27.88
C THR A 272 19.22 6.74 27.00
N THR A 273 20.45 6.63 26.50
CA THR A 273 21.12 7.73 25.80
C THR A 273 21.55 7.45 24.39
N TYR A 274 21.47 6.19 23.91
CA TYR A 274 22.02 5.85 22.60
C TYR A 274 21.05 6.03 21.45
N GLU A 275 19.72 6.07 21.69
CA GLU A 275 18.68 6.34 20.67
C GLU A 275 19.00 5.68 19.32
N ILE A 276 19.30 4.36 19.33
CA ILE A 276 19.59 3.60 18.10
C ILE A 276 18.34 3.57 17.23
N GLY A 277 17.19 3.38 17.86
CA GLY A 277 15.88 3.31 17.25
C GLY A 277 15.53 1.97 16.61
N GLU A 278 14.24 1.71 16.52
CA GLU A 278 13.68 0.49 15.95
C GLU A 278 12.36 0.81 15.23
N THR A 279 12.06 0.06 14.17
CA THR A 279 10.75 0.06 13.52
C THR A 279 10.19 -1.35 13.49
N THR A 280 8.94 -1.51 13.92
CA THR A 280 8.24 -2.80 13.95
C THR A 280 6.94 -2.71 13.17
N VAL A 281 6.64 -3.72 12.37
CA VAL A 281 5.40 -3.82 11.59
C VAL A 281 4.50 -4.89 12.17
N TYR A 282 3.19 -4.66 12.17
CA TYR A 282 2.19 -5.60 12.65
C TYR A 282 1.08 -5.76 11.63
N ASP A 283 0.58 -7.01 11.48
CA ASP A 283 -0.59 -7.36 10.70
C ASP A 283 -1.77 -7.75 11.61
N TRP A 284 -2.97 -7.38 11.20
CA TRP A 284 -4.20 -7.83 11.83
C TRP A 284 -4.61 -9.23 11.35
N ASN A 285 -4.69 -10.19 12.26
CA ASN A 285 -5.06 -11.57 11.92
C ASN A 285 -6.55 -11.90 12.12
N GLY A 286 -7.40 -10.89 12.31
CA GLY A 286 -8.82 -11.06 12.61
C GLY A 286 -9.15 -11.06 14.11
N SER A 287 -8.13 -11.10 15.00
CA SER A 287 -8.33 -11.15 16.46
C SER A 287 -7.28 -10.35 17.23
N ASN A 288 -6.04 -10.35 16.75
CA ASN A 288 -4.90 -9.68 17.38
C ASN A 288 -3.98 -9.06 16.33
N TRP A 289 -3.23 -8.06 16.75
CA TRP A 289 -2.09 -7.54 16.00
C TRP A 289 -0.90 -8.48 16.21
N VAL A 290 -0.37 -9.01 15.13
CA VAL A 290 0.76 -9.95 15.13
C VAL A 290 1.94 -9.31 14.41
N GLN A 291 3.12 -9.38 14.99
CA GLN A 291 4.32 -8.82 14.38
C GLN A 291 4.60 -9.48 13.03
N ARG A 292 4.85 -8.64 12.02
CA ARG A 292 5.15 -9.04 10.63
C ARG A 292 6.67 -9.02 10.41
N GLY A 293 7.29 -10.18 10.47
CA GLY A 293 8.74 -10.31 10.34
C GLY A 293 9.52 -9.82 11.56
N SER A 294 10.82 -9.66 11.41
CA SER A 294 11.68 -9.09 12.46
C SER A 294 11.63 -7.57 12.44
N SER A 295 11.77 -6.93 13.58
CA SER A 295 11.96 -5.48 13.68
C SER A 295 13.23 -5.05 12.94
N ILE A 296 13.18 -3.83 12.41
CA ILE A 296 14.32 -3.18 11.75
C ILE A 296 14.93 -2.20 12.73
N GLN A 297 16.24 -2.34 12.99
CA GLN A 297 16.95 -1.56 13.99
C GLN A 297 17.94 -0.61 13.33
N GLY A 298 18.24 0.48 14.01
CA GLY A 298 19.39 1.32 13.70
C GLY A 298 20.70 0.53 13.88
N ILE A 299 21.75 1.02 13.27
CA ILE A 299 23.08 0.37 13.30
C ILE A 299 23.98 1.06 14.34
N ASN A 300 23.88 2.38 14.40
CA ASN A 300 24.75 3.21 15.23
C ASN A 300 23.95 3.94 16.32
N ILE A 301 24.66 4.38 17.35
CA ILE A 301 24.08 5.28 18.36
C ILE A 301 23.62 6.58 17.70
N PHE A 302 22.46 7.07 18.13
CA PHE A 302 21.78 8.27 17.63
C PHE A 302 21.23 8.15 16.18
N ASP A 303 21.20 6.95 15.58
CA ASP A 303 20.56 6.76 14.27
C ASP A 303 19.08 7.16 14.32
N GLN A 304 18.41 6.93 15.44
CA GLN A 304 16.99 7.23 15.63
C GLN A 304 16.12 6.54 14.55
N CYS A 305 16.39 5.25 14.26
CA CYS A 305 15.58 4.46 13.35
C CYS A 305 14.10 4.51 13.77
N GLY A 306 13.19 4.80 12.83
CA GLY A 306 11.77 4.97 13.12
C GLY A 306 11.43 6.36 13.72
N PHE A 307 12.29 7.38 13.50
CA PHE A 307 11.92 8.77 13.77
C PHE A 307 10.72 9.19 12.92
N SER A 308 10.70 8.77 11.66
CA SER A 308 9.54 8.83 10.78
C SER A 308 9.38 7.51 10.03
N VAL A 309 8.14 7.10 9.75
CA VAL A 309 7.79 5.88 9.04
C VAL A 309 6.64 6.13 8.08
N SER A 310 6.67 5.51 6.90
CA SER A 310 5.58 5.56 5.93
C SER A 310 5.44 4.22 5.24
N LEU A 311 4.23 3.68 5.16
CA LEU A 311 3.87 2.48 4.43
C LEU A 311 3.31 2.83 3.06
N SER A 312 3.55 1.98 2.07
CA SER A 312 2.73 1.98 0.84
C SER A 312 1.31 1.53 1.14
N GLY A 313 0.34 1.89 0.30
CA GLY A 313 -1.07 1.60 0.52
C GLY A 313 -1.38 0.11 0.76
N ASN A 314 -0.63 -0.81 0.15
CA ASN A 314 -0.77 -2.26 0.38
C ASN A 314 0.05 -2.79 1.58
N GLY A 315 0.77 -1.93 2.30
CA GLY A 315 1.61 -2.29 3.44
C GLY A 315 2.83 -3.17 3.11
N ASN A 316 3.26 -3.29 1.84
CA ASN A 316 4.35 -4.17 1.44
C ASN A 316 5.69 -3.44 1.18
N ARG A 317 5.67 -2.11 1.16
CA ARG A 317 6.87 -1.25 1.13
C ARG A 317 6.83 -0.30 2.31
N MET A 318 7.98 -0.01 2.88
CA MET A 318 8.12 0.90 4.00
C MET A 318 9.35 1.78 3.80
N ALA A 319 9.19 3.08 4.01
CA ALA A 319 10.29 4.02 4.17
C ALA A 319 10.48 4.32 5.66
N ILE A 320 11.74 4.34 6.11
CA ILE A 320 12.11 4.60 7.49
C ILE A 320 13.13 5.73 7.52
N GLY A 321 12.85 6.78 8.28
CA GLY A 321 13.77 7.86 8.57
C GLY A 321 14.70 7.53 9.74
N TYR A 322 15.99 7.78 9.53
CA TYR A 322 17.07 7.68 10.50
C TYR A 322 17.66 9.08 10.70
N LYS A 323 16.87 9.96 11.30
CA LYS A 323 17.13 11.40 11.36
C LYS A 323 18.48 11.77 11.91
N GLY A 324 18.93 11.05 12.93
CA GLY A 324 20.19 11.37 13.62
C GLY A 324 21.41 10.67 13.05
N SER A 325 21.30 9.88 12.00
CA SER A 325 22.37 9.03 11.49
C SER A 325 23.62 9.81 11.09
N ASN A 326 24.76 9.25 11.47
CA ASN A 326 26.10 9.77 11.17
C ASN A 326 26.82 8.94 10.10
N GLU A 327 26.15 8.06 9.38
CA GLU A 327 26.79 7.16 8.41
C GLU A 327 27.51 7.91 7.28
N ALA A 328 26.94 8.98 6.75
CA ALA A 328 27.60 9.80 5.74
C ALA A 328 28.46 10.90 6.37
N THR A 329 27.89 11.69 7.28
CA THR A 329 28.52 12.76 8.05
C THR A 329 27.67 13.08 9.28
N THR A 330 28.18 13.90 10.20
CA THR A 330 27.54 14.19 11.49
C THR A 330 26.09 14.66 11.28
N ALA A 331 25.14 13.91 11.85
CA ALA A 331 23.70 14.17 11.79
C ALA A 331 23.17 14.51 10.37
N ALA A 332 23.77 13.90 9.34
CA ALA A 332 23.27 14.01 7.98
C ALA A 332 21.85 13.44 7.89
N GLY A 333 21.60 12.40 8.67
CA GLY A 333 20.41 11.58 8.55
C GLY A 333 20.41 10.74 7.27
N LEU A 334 19.51 9.80 7.18
CA LEU A 334 19.27 8.98 5.99
C LEU A 334 17.87 8.41 6.00
N VAL A 335 17.46 7.86 4.85
CA VAL A 335 16.25 7.05 4.70
C VAL A 335 16.63 5.70 4.11
N ARG A 336 16.03 4.62 4.62
CA ARG A 336 16.10 3.28 4.07
C ARG A 336 14.70 2.81 3.68
N ILE A 337 14.64 2.06 2.57
CA ILE A 337 13.40 1.50 2.06
C ILE A 337 13.47 -0.01 2.23
N PHE A 338 12.37 -0.60 2.66
CA PHE A 338 12.24 -2.04 2.84
C PHE A 338 11.02 -2.56 2.12
N ASP A 339 11.17 -3.72 1.47
CA ASP A 339 10.10 -4.44 0.82
C ASP A 339 9.82 -5.75 1.55
N TRP A 340 8.55 -6.10 1.69
CA TRP A 340 8.12 -7.37 2.24
C TRP A 340 8.16 -8.47 1.18
N ASN A 341 8.98 -9.50 1.38
CA ASN A 341 9.12 -10.60 0.42
C ASN A 341 8.22 -11.81 0.70
N GLY A 342 7.23 -11.66 1.61
CA GLY A 342 6.36 -12.75 2.06
C GLY A 342 6.83 -13.42 3.37
N THR A 343 8.09 -13.21 3.79
CA THR A 343 8.68 -13.83 5.00
C THR A 343 9.51 -12.87 5.84
N ALA A 344 10.11 -11.88 5.22
CA ALA A 344 11.00 -10.90 5.87
C ALA A 344 10.95 -9.54 5.17
N TRP A 345 11.27 -8.50 5.93
CA TRP A 345 11.57 -7.19 5.39
C TRP A 345 12.98 -7.18 4.82
N VAL A 346 13.12 -6.85 3.55
CA VAL A 346 14.40 -6.80 2.83
C VAL A 346 14.66 -5.37 2.38
N GLN A 347 15.85 -4.85 2.70
CA GLN A 347 16.22 -3.51 2.25
C GLN A 347 16.24 -3.46 0.71
N ASN A 348 15.59 -2.44 0.17
CA ASN A 348 15.54 -2.17 -1.26
C ASN A 348 16.40 -0.96 -1.60
N GLY A 349 17.42 -1.19 -2.42
CA GLY A 349 18.39 -0.18 -2.79
C GLY A 349 19.39 0.21 -1.70
N ASP A 350 20.22 1.19 -2.01
CA ASP A 350 21.18 1.79 -1.08
C ASP A 350 20.48 2.80 -0.15
N PRO A 351 21.04 3.08 1.04
CA PRO A 351 20.54 4.17 1.88
C PRO A 351 20.58 5.51 1.16
N ILE A 352 19.52 6.30 1.31
CA ILE A 352 19.46 7.66 0.76
C ILE A 352 19.95 8.62 1.84
N TYR A 353 21.18 9.08 1.69
CA TYR A 353 21.84 9.93 2.68
C TYR A 353 21.43 11.41 2.58
N GLY A 354 21.47 12.12 3.69
CA GLY A 354 21.49 13.58 3.69
C GLY A 354 22.73 14.12 2.97
N ASP A 355 22.60 15.25 2.32
CA ASP A 355 23.61 15.85 1.44
C ASP A 355 24.64 16.74 2.19
N GLY A 356 24.55 16.86 3.51
CA GLY A 356 25.47 17.63 4.33
C GLY A 356 25.38 17.29 5.81
N ALA A 357 26.30 17.84 6.60
CA ALA A 357 26.28 17.70 8.04
C ALA A 357 25.11 18.46 8.66
N SER A 358 24.44 17.84 9.64
CA SER A 358 23.32 18.42 10.39
C SER A 358 22.09 18.79 9.54
N VAL A 359 21.90 18.16 8.39
CA VAL A 359 20.70 18.37 7.56
C VAL A 359 19.48 17.62 8.06
N TYR A 360 19.70 16.54 8.86
CA TYR A 360 18.65 15.72 9.47
C TYR A 360 17.67 15.13 8.44
N SER A 361 18.20 14.60 7.34
CA SER A 361 17.41 13.88 6.33
C SER A 361 16.66 12.70 6.95
N GLY A 362 15.39 12.50 6.56
CA GLY A 362 14.52 11.53 7.21
C GLY A 362 13.86 12.05 8.49
N HIS A 363 13.81 13.39 8.67
CA HIS A 363 12.95 14.01 9.69
C HIS A 363 11.49 13.71 9.44
N SER A 364 11.06 13.72 8.19
CA SER A 364 9.77 13.27 7.71
C SER A 364 9.95 12.46 6.43
N VAL A 365 9.11 11.45 6.22
CA VAL A 365 9.07 10.62 5.01
C VAL A 365 7.63 10.37 4.60
N ALA A 366 7.37 10.32 3.29
CA ALA A 366 6.08 9.90 2.74
C ALA A 366 6.30 9.03 1.51
N LEU A 367 5.53 7.95 1.38
CA LEU A 367 5.43 7.09 0.21
C LEU A 367 4.07 7.28 -0.45
N SER A 368 4.03 7.26 -1.78
CA SER A 368 2.78 7.07 -2.51
C SER A 368 2.20 5.67 -2.25
N ASP A 369 0.89 5.48 -2.47
CA ASP A 369 0.22 4.18 -2.23
C ASP A 369 0.86 3.02 -2.98
N ASN A 370 1.31 3.26 -4.20
CA ASN A 370 2.02 2.26 -5.00
C ASN A 370 3.50 2.10 -4.58
N GLY A 371 4.00 2.92 -3.67
CA GLY A 371 5.37 2.91 -3.19
C GLY A 371 6.42 3.33 -4.22
N SER A 372 6.04 3.97 -5.34
CA SER A 372 6.98 4.38 -6.38
C SER A 372 7.55 5.79 -6.18
N ILE A 373 6.83 6.67 -5.49
CA ILE A 373 7.29 8.01 -5.16
C ILE A 373 7.60 8.09 -3.67
N LEU A 374 8.76 8.64 -3.36
CA LEU A 374 9.23 8.88 -2.00
C LEU A 374 9.58 10.36 -1.82
N ALA A 375 9.00 10.99 -0.82
CA ALA A 375 9.39 12.32 -0.37
C ALA A 375 10.16 12.22 0.96
N ILE A 376 11.25 12.98 1.07
CA ILE A 376 12.13 13.02 2.25
C ILE A 376 12.33 14.46 2.69
N GLY A 377 11.88 14.79 3.89
CA GLY A 377 12.14 16.07 4.54
C GLY A 377 13.49 16.09 5.26
N ALA A 378 14.19 17.22 5.14
CA ALA A 378 15.47 17.51 5.79
C ALA A 378 15.46 18.95 6.30
N ILE A 379 15.22 19.14 7.58
CA ILE A 379 14.84 20.44 8.18
C ILE A 379 15.94 21.47 8.27
N GLN A 380 17.18 21.10 8.02
CA GLN A 380 18.34 21.99 7.99
C GLN A 380 19.13 21.85 6.68
N GLY A 381 18.47 21.43 5.61
CA GLY A 381 19.07 21.32 4.29
C GLY A 381 19.71 22.64 3.86
N THR A 382 20.97 22.57 3.44
CA THR A 382 21.75 23.71 3.01
C THR A 382 21.65 23.86 1.51
N GLY A 383 21.33 25.05 1.02
CA GLY A 383 21.78 25.46 -0.32
C GLY A 383 23.32 25.29 -0.43
N PRO A 384 23.94 25.61 -1.59
CA PRO A 384 25.30 25.21 -1.92
C PRO A 384 26.31 25.47 -0.78
N ILE A 385 27.13 24.50 -0.50
CA ILE A 385 28.03 24.05 0.56
C ILE A 385 28.80 25.11 1.41
N ASN A 386 28.54 26.40 1.31
CA ASN A 386 29.42 27.42 1.93
C ASN A 386 28.83 28.32 3.01
N GLU A 387 27.56 28.13 3.40
CA GLU A 387 26.98 29.00 4.44
C GLU A 387 26.21 28.19 5.49
N PHE A 388 26.85 27.88 6.61
CA PHE A 388 26.31 27.20 7.81
C PHE A 388 25.18 27.98 8.54
N THR A 389 24.57 28.98 7.91
CA THR A 389 23.63 29.88 8.57
C THR A 389 22.19 29.76 8.11
N ASN A 390 21.87 28.90 7.13
CA ASN A 390 20.54 28.87 6.56
C ASN A 390 19.83 27.53 6.87
N GLN A 391 19.08 27.46 7.96
CA GLN A 391 18.14 26.38 8.28
C GLN A 391 16.86 26.50 7.41
N GLN A 392 17.05 26.64 6.11
CA GLN A 392 15.95 26.83 5.14
C GLN A 392 15.05 25.59 5.08
N GLY A 393 15.67 24.41 5.22
CA GLY A 393 15.01 23.15 5.01
C GLY A 393 14.80 22.81 3.54
N GLN A 394 14.64 21.52 3.29
CA GLN A 394 14.44 21.00 1.93
C GLN A 394 13.59 19.74 1.93
N VAL A 395 12.95 19.45 0.81
CA VAL A 395 12.33 18.17 0.52
C VAL A 395 12.93 17.63 -0.78
N ARG A 396 13.43 16.40 -0.74
CA ARG A 396 13.90 15.69 -1.92
C ARG A 396 12.87 14.65 -2.31
N VAL A 397 12.52 14.64 -3.59
CA VAL A 397 11.59 13.68 -4.15
C VAL A 397 12.38 12.67 -4.97
N TYR A 398 12.00 11.41 -4.86
CA TYR A 398 12.63 10.29 -5.54
C TYR A 398 11.57 9.46 -6.24
N GLU A 399 11.89 9.00 -7.45
CA GLU A 399 11.10 8.05 -8.20
C GLU A 399 11.80 6.70 -8.23
N GLY A 400 11.09 5.65 -7.89
CA GLY A 400 11.55 4.27 -7.92
C GLY A 400 10.61 3.39 -8.72
N GLU A 401 11.00 2.14 -8.92
CA GLU A 401 10.10 1.18 -9.54
C GLU A 401 8.94 0.84 -8.59
N CYS A 402 7.79 0.78 -9.16
CA CYS A 402 6.54 0.42 -8.54
C CYS A 402 6.50 -1.08 -8.20
N LEU A 403 6.04 -1.43 -6.99
CA LEU A 403 5.84 -2.82 -6.60
C LEU A 403 4.50 -3.34 -7.12
N VAL A 404 4.57 -4.22 -8.10
CA VAL A 404 3.45 -5.09 -8.45
C VAL A 404 3.87 -6.54 -8.21
N SER A 405 3.00 -7.30 -7.61
CA SER A 405 3.22 -8.72 -7.30
C SER A 405 3.23 -9.57 -8.59
N THR A 406 4.18 -9.30 -9.52
CA THR A 406 4.24 -10.00 -10.83
C THR A 406 4.73 -11.45 -10.76
N SER A 407 5.28 -11.88 -9.64
CA SER A 407 6.05 -13.13 -9.56
C SER A 407 5.24 -14.41 -9.46
N ALA A 408 3.91 -14.35 -9.49
CA ALA A 408 3.08 -15.53 -9.28
C ALA A 408 1.98 -15.73 -10.34
N VAL A 409 2.35 -15.78 -11.62
CA VAL A 409 1.48 -16.44 -12.59
C VAL A 409 1.72 -17.94 -12.50
N ILE A 410 0.69 -18.67 -12.11
CA ILE A 410 0.71 -20.14 -12.02
C ILE A 410 0.19 -20.69 -13.34
N GLN A 411 1.01 -21.52 -14.00
CA GLN A 411 0.62 -22.23 -15.21
C GLN A 411 0.20 -23.66 -14.86
N ASN A 412 -1.01 -24.04 -15.27
CA ASN A 412 -1.50 -25.42 -15.18
C ASN A 412 -2.12 -25.82 -16.54
N GLY A 413 -1.33 -26.52 -17.36
CA GLY A 413 -1.70 -26.87 -18.73
C GLY A 413 -1.86 -25.60 -19.58
N ASN A 414 -3.08 -25.37 -20.12
CA ASN A 414 -3.41 -24.20 -20.90
C ASN A 414 -4.06 -23.06 -20.06
N THR A 415 -4.10 -23.22 -18.74
CA THR A 415 -4.65 -22.23 -17.82
C THR A 415 -3.53 -21.46 -17.14
N LEU A 416 -3.61 -20.15 -17.18
CA LEU A 416 -2.73 -19.21 -16.49
C LEU A 416 -3.55 -18.50 -15.42
N THR A 417 -3.03 -18.44 -14.19
CA THR A 417 -3.67 -17.75 -13.05
C THR A 417 -2.72 -16.72 -12.49
N ALA A 418 -3.11 -15.46 -12.52
CA ALA A 418 -2.36 -14.37 -11.92
C ALA A 418 -2.62 -14.27 -10.41
N VAL A 419 -1.82 -13.46 -9.68
CA VAL A 419 -2.03 -13.17 -8.26
C VAL A 419 -3.41 -12.56 -8.01
N ALA A 420 -3.92 -12.66 -6.76
CA ALA A 420 -5.21 -12.08 -6.38
C ALA A 420 -5.12 -10.56 -6.16
N ASN A 421 -6.28 -9.88 -6.14
CA ASN A 421 -6.46 -8.47 -5.74
C ASN A 421 -5.81 -7.41 -6.65
N ALA A 422 -5.86 -7.63 -7.96
CA ALA A 422 -5.39 -6.68 -8.96
C ALA A 422 -6.37 -6.56 -10.13
N SER A 423 -6.17 -5.62 -11.03
CA SER A 423 -6.81 -5.64 -12.35
C SER A 423 -5.85 -6.25 -13.38
N TYR A 424 -6.41 -6.89 -14.40
CA TYR A 424 -5.65 -7.70 -15.35
C TYR A 424 -5.97 -7.34 -16.78
N GLN A 425 -4.96 -7.47 -17.65
CA GLN A 425 -5.12 -7.52 -19.10
C GLN A 425 -4.14 -8.56 -19.66
N TRP A 426 -4.65 -9.67 -20.16
CA TRP A 426 -3.83 -10.69 -20.81
C TRP A 426 -3.40 -10.24 -22.20
N LEU A 427 -2.17 -10.58 -22.56
CA LEU A 427 -1.49 -10.12 -23.76
C LEU A 427 -0.99 -11.31 -24.58
N ASP A 428 -0.98 -11.15 -25.92
CA ASP A 428 -0.38 -12.11 -26.85
C ASP A 428 1.07 -11.72 -27.15
N CYS A 429 2.01 -12.45 -26.56
CA CYS A 429 3.44 -12.22 -26.76
C CYS A 429 3.90 -12.45 -28.22
N ASN A 430 3.24 -13.36 -28.94
CA ASN A 430 3.58 -13.63 -30.34
C ASN A 430 3.15 -12.48 -31.27
N ASN A 431 2.25 -11.62 -30.80
CA ASN A 431 1.76 -10.46 -31.54
C ASN A 431 2.21 -9.13 -30.90
N GLY A 432 3.44 -9.07 -30.41
CA GLY A 432 4.01 -7.83 -29.84
C GLY A 432 3.30 -7.36 -28.59
N ASN A 433 2.87 -8.26 -27.72
CA ASN A 433 2.15 -7.98 -26.47
C ASN A 433 0.83 -7.20 -26.68
N GLN A 434 0.14 -7.47 -27.80
CA GLN A 434 -1.17 -6.84 -28.01
C GLN A 434 -2.19 -7.38 -27.00
N PRO A 435 -3.06 -6.51 -26.47
CA PRO A 435 -4.13 -6.91 -25.54
C PRO A 435 -5.08 -7.94 -26.18
N ILE A 436 -5.35 -9.02 -25.47
CA ILE A 436 -6.36 -9.99 -25.87
C ILE A 436 -7.74 -9.45 -25.49
N PRO A 437 -8.66 -9.25 -26.45
CA PRO A 437 -9.96 -8.66 -26.16
C PRO A 437 -10.73 -9.43 -25.07
N ASN A 438 -11.27 -8.70 -24.08
CA ASN A 438 -12.05 -9.22 -22.94
C ASN A 438 -11.31 -10.20 -22.02
N ALA A 439 -10.00 -10.35 -22.14
CA ALA A 439 -9.19 -11.17 -21.24
C ALA A 439 -8.68 -10.31 -20.06
N ILE A 440 -9.59 -9.95 -19.16
CA ILE A 440 -9.36 -9.05 -18.04
C ILE A 440 -9.57 -9.72 -16.67
N GLU A 441 -9.81 -11.04 -16.67
CA GLU A 441 -10.01 -11.79 -15.42
C GLU A 441 -8.68 -12.31 -14.87
N GLN A 442 -8.64 -12.63 -13.58
CA GLN A 442 -7.48 -13.23 -12.90
C GLN A 442 -6.98 -14.51 -13.58
N VAL A 443 -7.90 -15.28 -14.16
CA VAL A 443 -7.61 -16.56 -14.81
C VAL A 443 -7.80 -16.42 -16.31
N TYR A 444 -6.80 -16.82 -17.07
CA TYR A 444 -6.86 -16.92 -18.54
C TYR A 444 -6.68 -18.36 -18.99
N VAL A 445 -7.61 -18.84 -19.82
CA VAL A 445 -7.54 -20.17 -20.46
C VAL A 445 -7.21 -19.98 -21.94
N ALA A 446 -5.98 -20.29 -22.31
CA ALA A 446 -5.53 -20.17 -23.69
C ALA A 446 -6.28 -21.15 -24.59
N GLN A 447 -6.86 -20.65 -25.68
CA GLN A 447 -7.61 -21.44 -26.66
C GLN A 447 -6.71 -21.96 -27.79
N ASN A 448 -5.57 -21.34 -27.99
CA ASN A 448 -4.58 -21.70 -29.02
C ASN A 448 -3.20 -21.90 -28.38
N PRO A 449 -2.33 -22.74 -29.00
CA PRO A 449 -0.91 -22.74 -28.65
C PRO A 449 -0.32 -21.36 -28.91
N GLY A 450 0.53 -20.87 -27.99
CA GLY A 450 1.12 -19.55 -28.11
C GLY A 450 1.85 -19.16 -26.85
N SER A 451 2.39 -17.95 -26.85
CA SER A 451 3.09 -17.35 -25.71
C SER A 451 2.26 -16.18 -25.19
N TYR A 452 1.96 -16.19 -23.90
CA TYR A 452 1.03 -15.25 -23.27
C TYR A 452 1.67 -14.60 -22.05
N SER A 453 1.38 -13.32 -21.83
CA SER A 453 1.74 -12.60 -20.61
C SER A 453 0.51 -11.90 -20.03
N VAL A 454 0.63 -11.39 -18.81
CA VAL A 454 -0.42 -10.59 -18.18
C VAL A 454 0.16 -9.25 -17.76
N GLN A 455 -0.53 -8.19 -18.10
CA GLN A 455 -0.37 -6.88 -17.51
C GLN A 455 -1.22 -6.83 -16.24
N ILE A 456 -0.58 -6.60 -15.11
CA ILE A 456 -1.20 -6.55 -13.79
C ILE A 456 -1.12 -5.11 -13.32
N THR A 457 -2.26 -4.55 -12.92
CA THR A 457 -2.32 -3.22 -12.31
C THR A 457 -2.81 -3.36 -10.87
N GLU A 458 -1.97 -2.97 -9.93
CA GLU A 458 -2.21 -3.00 -8.50
C GLU A 458 -1.81 -1.64 -7.91
N ASN A 459 -2.70 -0.98 -7.15
CA ASN A 459 -2.46 0.32 -6.53
C ASN A 459 -1.91 1.39 -7.51
N GLY A 460 -2.47 1.48 -8.72
CA GLY A 460 -2.01 2.40 -9.76
C GLY A 460 -0.71 2.00 -10.49
N CYS A 461 -0.02 0.98 -10.00
CA CYS A 461 1.15 0.38 -10.63
C CYS A 461 0.77 -0.61 -11.71
N THR A 462 1.42 -0.54 -12.85
CA THR A 462 1.21 -1.50 -13.93
C THR A 462 2.52 -2.17 -14.30
N GLN A 463 2.56 -3.49 -14.21
CA GLN A 463 3.68 -4.30 -14.69
C GLN A 463 3.21 -5.43 -15.58
N THR A 464 4.10 -5.88 -16.48
CA THR A 464 3.83 -7.00 -17.39
C THR A 464 4.70 -8.19 -16.99
N SER A 465 4.07 -9.36 -16.81
CA SER A 465 4.78 -10.60 -16.50
C SER A 465 5.69 -11.05 -17.65
N ALA A 466 6.59 -11.98 -17.38
CA ALA A 466 7.24 -12.75 -18.43
C ALA A 466 6.20 -13.50 -19.29
N CYS A 467 6.58 -13.88 -20.49
CA CYS A 467 5.72 -14.69 -21.36
C CYS A 467 5.74 -16.16 -20.94
N PHE A 468 4.56 -16.78 -20.93
CA PHE A 468 4.34 -18.20 -20.62
C PHE A 468 3.98 -18.96 -21.90
N ASP A 469 4.78 -19.94 -22.26
CA ASP A 469 4.56 -20.75 -23.45
C ASP A 469 3.50 -21.83 -23.19
N ILE A 470 2.39 -21.74 -23.89
CA ILE A 470 1.31 -22.73 -23.85
C ILE A 470 1.44 -23.63 -25.07
N THR A 471 1.69 -24.90 -24.82
CA THR A 471 1.59 -25.95 -25.83
C THR A 471 0.27 -26.69 -25.59
N ILE A 472 -0.69 -26.45 -26.42
CA ILE A 472 -1.91 -27.25 -26.42
C ILE A 472 -1.57 -28.49 -27.23
N THR A 473 -1.21 -29.57 -26.54
CA THR A 473 -1.20 -30.87 -27.18
C THR A 473 -2.66 -31.24 -27.44
N SER A 474 -3.20 -30.82 -28.57
CA SER A 474 -4.41 -31.48 -29.06
C SER A 474 -4.00 -32.93 -29.31
N LEU A 475 -4.48 -33.84 -28.48
CA LEU A 475 -4.76 -35.16 -28.99
C LEU A 475 -5.63 -34.90 -30.22
N LYS A 476 -5.10 -35.20 -31.42
CA LYS A 476 -5.92 -35.29 -32.63
C LYS A 476 -6.90 -36.41 -32.30
N ASN A 477 -8.06 -36.07 -31.75
CA ASN A 477 -9.18 -36.93 -31.77
C ASN A 477 -9.62 -36.97 -33.23
N GLU A 478 -9.05 -37.89 -34.00
CA GLU A 478 -9.65 -38.25 -35.26
C GLU A 478 -11.00 -38.87 -34.90
N LYS A 479 -12.06 -38.09 -35.11
CA LYS A 479 -13.39 -38.59 -34.99
C LYS A 479 -13.56 -39.70 -36.02
N ILE A 480 -13.64 -40.94 -35.54
CA ILE A 480 -13.83 -42.09 -36.41
C ILE A 480 -15.35 -42.21 -36.61
N ASP A 481 -15.80 -41.84 -37.77
CA ASP A 481 -17.25 -41.92 -38.14
C ASP A 481 -17.63 -43.31 -38.71
N ASN A 482 -16.68 -44.24 -38.90
CA ASN A 482 -16.89 -45.55 -39.53
C ASN A 482 -16.98 -46.70 -38.53
N PHE A 483 -17.89 -46.63 -37.56
CA PHE A 483 -18.27 -47.74 -36.74
C PHE A 483 -19.78 -47.76 -36.49
N LEU A 484 -20.34 -48.94 -36.30
CA LEU A 484 -21.74 -49.13 -35.99
C LEU A 484 -21.91 -49.80 -34.63
N VAL A 485 -22.88 -49.36 -33.84
CA VAL A 485 -23.22 -49.97 -32.54
C VAL A 485 -24.63 -50.51 -32.62
N PHE A 486 -24.77 -51.82 -32.41
CA PHE A 486 -26.08 -52.48 -32.48
C PHE A 486 -26.16 -53.66 -31.48
N PRO A 487 -27.38 -54.03 -31.07
CA PRO A 487 -28.60 -53.23 -31.22
C PRO A 487 -28.58 -51.96 -30.38
N ASN A 488 -29.16 -50.87 -30.88
CA ASN A 488 -29.37 -49.64 -30.14
C ASN A 488 -30.73 -49.07 -30.56
N PRO A 489 -31.81 -49.15 -29.76
CA PRO A 489 -31.81 -49.58 -28.33
C PRO A 489 -31.45 -51.05 -28.08
N THR A 490 -30.93 -51.30 -26.86
CA THR A 490 -30.52 -52.64 -26.41
C THR A 490 -31.20 -53.04 -25.09
N SER A 491 -31.48 -54.31 -24.93
CA SER A 491 -31.91 -54.86 -23.64
C SER A 491 -30.75 -55.38 -22.80
N ASN A 492 -29.68 -55.95 -23.39
CA ASN A 492 -28.56 -56.55 -22.64
C ASN A 492 -27.19 -56.26 -23.27
N ILE A 493 -26.93 -56.71 -24.49
CA ILE A 493 -25.59 -56.68 -25.09
C ILE A 493 -25.60 -55.71 -26.28
N ILE A 494 -24.55 -54.92 -26.38
CA ILE A 494 -24.22 -54.13 -27.59
C ILE A 494 -22.97 -54.70 -28.26
N THR A 495 -22.92 -54.61 -29.56
CA THR A 495 -21.75 -54.95 -30.38
C THR A 495 -21.31 -53.72 -31.15
N VAL A 496 -20.03 -53.45 -31.17
CA VAL A 496 -19.39 -52.42 -32.00
C VAL A 496 -18.79 -53.11 -33.21
N ASN A 497 -19.30 -52.76 -34.40
CA ASN A 497 -18.72 -53.18 -35.70
C ASN A 497 -17.82 -52.07 -36.21
N SER A 498 -16.53 -52.36 -36.35
CA SER A 498 -15.51 -51.43 -36.85
C SER A 498 -14.38 -52.22 -37.51
N ASP A 499 -13.75 -51.65 -38.54
CA ASP A 499 -12.56 -52.20 -39.20
C ASP A 499 -11.31 -52.05 -38.31
N LEU A 500 -11.38 -51.19 -37.29
CA LEU A 500 -10.27 -50.93 -36.35
C LEU A 500 -10.42 -51.81 -35.11
N PHE A 501 -9.28 -52.23 -34.54
CA PHE A 501 -9.25 -52.95 -33.28
C PHE A 501 -9.64 -52.03 -32.12
N ILE A 502 -10.59 -52.46 -31.28
CA ILE A 502 -11.06 -51.73 -30.11
C ILE A 502 -10.12 -52.04 -28.94
N GLN A 503 -9.45 -51.01 -28.46
CA GLN A 503 -8.57 -51.09 -27.29
C GLN A 503 -9.38 -51.01 -26.00
N GLU A 504 -10.33 -50.09 -25.92
CA GLU A 504 -11.17 -49.88 -24.73
C GLU A 504 -12.53 -49.32 -25.09
N MET A 505 -13.55 -49.71 -24.35
CA MET A 505 -14.89 -49.11 -24.38
C MET A 505 -15.25 -48.67 -22.96
N GLN A 506 -15.74 -47.45 -22.82
CA GLN A 506 -16.22 -46.87 -21.57
C GLN A 506 -17.68 -46.48 -21.71
N ILE A 507 -18.52 -46.85 -20.74
CA ILE A 507 -19.92 -46.48 -20.65
C ILE A 507 -20.08 -45.46 -19.52
N LEU A 508 -20.63 -44.29 -19.86
CA LEU A 508 -20.86 -43.17 -18.95
C LEU A 508 -22.38 -42.91 -18.86
N ASP A 509 -22.84 -42.49 -17.69
CA ASP A 509 -24.19 -41.96 -17.51
C ASP A 509 -24.36 -40.55 -18.09
N VAL A 510 -25.54 -39.96 -18.01
CA VAL A 510 -25.86 -38.62 -18.52
C VAL A 510 -25.11 -37.50 -17.76
N ALA A 511 -24.57 -37.75 -16.58
CA ALA A 511 -23.74 -36.83 -15.80
C ALA A 511 -22.23 -36.99 -16.07
N GLY A 512 -21.86 -37.90 -17.00
CA GLY A 512 -20.47 -38.19 -17.33
C GLY A 512 -19.74 -39.12 -16.33
N LYS A 513 -20.48 -39.76 -15.40
CA LYS A 513 -19.91 -40.70 -14.46
C LYS A 513 -19.66 -42.05 -15.15
N LEU A 514 -18.44 -42.57 -14.99
CA LEU A 514 -18.07 -43.90 -15.53
C LEU A 514 -18.86 -45.01 -14.83
N ILE A 515 -19.52 -45.85 -15.62
CA ILE A 515 -20.34 -46.98 -15.18
C ILE A 515 -19.63 -48.28 -15.45
N LEU A 516 -18.99 -48.47 -16.62
CA LEU A 516 -18.38 -49.71 -17.05
C LEU A 516 -17.20 -49.43 -17.97
N THR A 517 -16.12 -50.20 -17.80
CA THR A 517 -14.96 -50.21 -18.72
C THR A 517 -14.75 -51.63 -19.23
N ILE A 518 -14.55 -51.78 -20.53
CA ILE A 518 -14.30 -53.05 -21.20
C ILE A 518 -13.07 -52.86 -22.10
N SER A 519 -12.07 -53.73 -21.95
CA SER A 519 -10.84 -53.66 -22.73
C SER A 519 -10.75 -54.81 -23.71
N ASN A 520 -10.21 -54.55 -24.89
CA ASN A 520 -9.88 -55.53 -25.94
C ASN A 520 -11.11 -56.40 -26.37
N SER A 521 -12.29 -55.79 -26.40
CA SER A 521 -13.55 -56.45 -26.82
C SER A 521 -14.34 -55.53 -27.72
N ASN A 522 -15.10 -56.11 -28.62
CA ASN A 522 -16.08 -55.41 -29.47
C ASN A 522 -17.52 -55.57 -28.94
N THR A 523 -17.73 -56.22 -27.80
CA THR A 523 -19.05 -56.37 -27.18
C THR A 523 -19.05 -55.87 -25.74
N ALA A 524 -20.16 -55.28 -25.31
CA ALA A 524 -20.38 -54.83 -23.93
C ALA A 524 -21.70 -55.44 -23.40
N ASP A 525 -21.60 -56.13 -22.23
CA ASP A 525 -22.78 -56.64 -21.56
C ASP A 525 -23.32 -55.60 -20.57
N LEU A 526 -24.56 -55.17 -20.78
CA LEU A 526 -25.26 -54.14 -20.03
C LEU A 526 -26.34 -54.74 -19.09
N ILE A 527 -26.35 -56.04 -18.85
CA ILE A 527 -27.44 -56.74 -18.11
C ILE A 527 -27.63 -56.15 -16.71
N ASN A 528 -26.57 -55.69 -16.07
CA ASN A 528 -26.59 -55.13 -14.72
C ASN A 528 -26.72 -53.59 -14.70
N ILE A 529 -26.96 -52.98 -15.86
CA ILE A 529 -27.12 -51.51 -15.98
C ILE A 529 -28.64 -51.22 -16.08
N SER A 530 -29.10 -50.28 -15.27
CA SER A 530 -30.52 -49.84 -15.28
C SER A 530 -30.96 -49.30 -16.63
N PRO A 531 -32.25 -49.46 -17.02
CA PRO A 531 -32.77 -48.80 -18.20
C PRO A 531 -32.51 -47.27 -18.18
N GLY A 532 -32.08 -46.71 -19.31
CA GLY A 532 -31.74 -45.31 -19.39
C GLY A 532 -30.88 -44.94 -20.61
N ILE A 533 -30.47 -43.68 -20.64
CA ILE A 533 -29.59 -43.15 -21.67
C ILE A 533 -28.15 -43.17 -21.13
N TYR A 534 -27.24 -43.69 -21.95
CA TYR A 534 -25.81 -43.74 -21.67
C TYR A 534 -25.00 -43.24 -22.87
N PHE A 535 -23.74 -42.89 -22.62
CA PHE A 535 -22.77 -42.56 -23.65
C PHE A 535 -21.66 -43.61 -23.67
N LEU A 536 -21.43 -44.22 -24.84
CA LEU A 536 -20.34 -45.12 -25.12
C LEU A 536 -19.19 -44.36 -25.74
N THR A 537 -18.03 -44.39 -25.10
CA THR A 537 -16.77 -43.91 -25.65
C THR A 537 -15.95 -45.14 -26.05
N ILE A 538 -15.43 -45.16 -27.29
CA ILE A 538 -14.64 -46.25 -27.84
C ILE A 538 -13.27 -45.72 -28.19
N GLN A 539 -12.22 -46.31 -27.66
CA GLN A 539 -10.85 -46.05 -28.02
C GLN A 539 -10.31 -47.14 -28.93
N PHE A 540 -9.80 -46.74 -30.07
CA PHE A 540 -9.24 -47.64 -31.09
C PHE A 540 -7.71 -47.71 -30.99
N ASN A 541 -7.10 -48.75 -31.52
CA ASN A 541 -5.66 -49.01 -31.46
C ASN A 541 -4.78 -48.01 -32.23
N ASN A 542 -5.39 -47.20 -33.12
CA ASN A 542 -4.74 -46.11 -33.85
C ASN A 542 -4.78 -44.76 -33.06
N GLY A 543 -5.31 -44.77 -31.83
CA GLY A 543 -5.51 -43.59 -31.00
C GLY A 543 -6.80 -42.79 -31.32
N GLY A 544 -7.60 -43.21 -32.28
CA GLY A 544 -8.87 -42.59 -32.58
C GLY A 544 -9.93 -42.89 -31.53
N ILE A 545 -10.86 -41.96 -31.33
CA ILE A 545 -11.96 -42.08 -30.36
C ILE A 545 -13.31 -41.94 -31.08
N GLY A 546 -14.24 -42.90 -30.79
CA GLY A 546 -15.61 -42.84 -31.20
C GLY A 546 -16.56 -42.59 -30.05
N HIS A 547 -17.64 -41.87 -30.28
CA HIS A 547 -18.69 -41.64 -29.28
C HIS A 547 -20.06 -41.95 -29.85
N VAL A 548 -20.88 -42.65 -29.10
CA VAL A 548 -22.26 -42.93 -29.49
C VAL A 548 -23.19 -42.93 -28.28
N LYS A 549 -24.40 -42.44 -28.47
CA LYS A 549 -25.46 -42.51 -27.47
C LYS A 549 -26.12 -43.91 -27.52
N ILE A 550 -26.25 -44.55 -26.37
CA ILE A 550 -26.94 -45.86 -26.23
C ILE A 550 -28.23 -45.66 -25.44
N LEU A 551 -29.28 -46.35 -25.87
CA LEU A 551 -30.54 -46.46 -25.13
C LEU A 551 -30.65 -47.90 -24.58
N LYS A 552 -30.53 -48.05 -23.27
CA LYS A 552 -30.77 -49.33 -22.55
C LYS A 552 -32.25 -49.40 -22.19
N GLN A 553 -32.91 -50.48 -22.61
CA GLN A 553 -34.30 -50.83 -22.29
C GLN A 553 -34.43 -51.84 -21.18
#